data_c2e3e021bd9afcfe67ec6bd870ec93bc
#
_entry.id   c2e3e021bd9afcfe67ec6bd870ec93bc
#
_cell.length_a   1.000
_cell.length_b   1.000
_cell.length_c   1.000
_cell.angle_alpha   90.00
_cell.angle_beta   90.00
_cell.angle_gamma   90.00
#
_symmetry.space_group_name_H-M   'P 1'
#
loop_
_entity.id
_entity.type
_entity.pdbx_description
1 polymer ?
#
loop_
_entity_poly.entity_id
_entity_poly.type
_entity_poly.pdbx_seq_one_letter_code
_entity_poly.pdbx_strand_id
1 'polypeptide(L)'
;MRSVAFSADGQTLVSGSEDKTVKIWAVDMGQCQKTLIGHTNWIHSAVFNCDDQKIVSCGGDSMVKIWRVSDGECLNTLPHPDRVRSVTCSPDGYRLATASDDKIVRLWDINTGEPLSRLEGHTDGVWSVSFSSDGQKLASAGEDKTIKIWDIVKNQCISTLPAGGKVYAVVFSSNCRILANGSDDNTVKIWDIYQQKCLKTLTGHTRTVLSVAISPDGQILASSNEDETIRIWNINTGECLMTLRIPRPYEGMNITEVTGLTDEQKTALKVLGAVECN
;
A
#
# COMPACT_ATOMS: atom_id res chain seq x y z
N MET A 1 -8.67 1.74 9.60
CA MET A 1 -7.29 1.31 9.32
C MET A 1 -7.01 1.53 7.84
N ARG A 2 -5.84 2.09 7.49
CA ARG A 2 -5.45 2.43 6.11
C ARG A 2 -4.19 1.70 5.65
N SER A 3 -3.29 1.39 6.59
CA SER A 3 -1.99 0.79 6.31
C SER A 3 -1.63 -0.20 7.40
N VAL A 4 -0.96 -1.27 7.00
CA VAL A 4 -0.31 -2.23 7.89
C VAL A 4 1.03 -2.65 7.30
N ALA A 5 2.01 -2.88 8.15
CA ALA A 5 3.30 -3.44 7.77
C ALA A 5 3.85 -4.32 8.90
N PHE A 6 4.52 -5.40 8.53
CA PHE A 6 5.25 -6.25 9.47
C PHE A 6 6.65 -5.71 9.72
N SER A 7 7.18 -5.97 10.92
CA SER A 7 8.60 -5.89 11.19
C SER A 7 9.37 -6.94 10.39
N ALA A 8 10.68 -6.76 10.21
CA ALA A 8 11.52 -7.68 9.44
C ALA A 8 11.56 -9.09 10.05
N ASP A 9 11.45 -9.19 11.39
CA ASP A 9 11.38 -10.46 12.12
C ASP A 9 9.97 -11.10 12.11
N GLY A 10 8.95 -10.39 11.61
CA GLY A 10 7.56 -10.82 11.57
C GLY A 10 6.84 -10.92 12.92
N GLN A 11 7.49 -10.50 14.02
CA GLN A 11 6.90 -10.60 15.36
C GLN A 11 6.00 -9.43 15.70
N THR A 12 6.19 -8.31 15.03
CA THR A 12 5.48 -7.06 15.30
C THR A 12 4.80 -6.56 14.03
N LEU A 13 3.68 -5.87 14.20
CA LEU A 13 2.94 -5.24 13.12
C LEU A 13 2.70 -3.78 13.48
N VAL A 14 2.86 -2.87 12.53
CA VAL A 14 2.46 -1.47 12.65
C VAL A 14 1.21 -1.21 11.83
N SER A 15 0.29 -0.41 12.35
CA SER A 15 -0.89 0.05 11.61
C SER A 15 -1.07 1.55 11.70
N GLY A 16 -1.46 2.16 10.57
CA GLY A 16 -1.89 3.55 10.46
C GLY A 16 -3.39 3.66 10.22
N SER A 17 -4.06 4.64 10.83
CA SER A 17 -5.51 4.69 10.85
C SER A 17 -6.08 6.10 10.62
N GLU A 18 -7.36 6.16 10.25
CA GLU A 18 -8.15 7.39 10.17
C GLU A 18 -8.41 8.02 11.54
N ASP A 19 -8.25 7.26 12.62
CA ASP A 19 -8.31 7.76 13.99
C ASP A 19 -7.09 8.60 14.38
N LYS A 20 -6.14 8.83 13.43
CA LYS A 20 -4.92 9.63 13.57
C LYS A 20 -3.85 8.99 14.45
N THR A 21 -3.99 7.71 14.76
CA THR A 21 -3.02 6.97 15.57
C THR A 21 -2.21 5.98 14.73
N VAL A 22 -0.96 5.79 15.11
CA VAL A 22 -0.15 4.64 14.72
C VAL A 22 -0.16 3.66 15.89
N LYS A 23 -0.42 2.39 15.62
CA LYS A 23 -0.42 1.35 16.66
C LYS A 23 0.61 0.27 16.34
N ILE A 24 1.25 -0.22 17.38
CA ILE A 24 2.21 -1.32 17.34
C ILE A 24 1.54 -2.53 18.00
N TRP A 25 1.56 -3.67 17.34
CA TRP A 25 0.87 -4.90 17.75
C TRP A 25 1.85 -6.05 17.87
N ALA A 26 1.71 -6.87 18.91
CA ALA A 26 2.36 -8.19 18.96
C ALA A 26 1.57 -9.17 18.10
N VAL A 27 2.24 -9.83 17.16
CA VAL A 27 1.58 -10.72 16.18
C VAL A 27 1.06 -12.00 16.86
N ASP A 28 1.86 -12.58 17.74
CA ASP A 28 1.54 -13.81 18.47
C ASP A 28 0.34 -13.69 19.41
N MET A 29 0.22 -12.53 20.08
CA MET A 29 -0.84 -12.27 21.07
C MET A 29 -2.03 -11.50 20.48
N GLY A 30 -1.88 -10.90 19.29
CA GLY A 30 -2.89 -10.01 18.70
C GLY A 30 -3.18 -8.76 19.52
N GLN A 31 -2.28 -8.37 20.43
CA GLN A 31 -2.47 -7.26 21.37
C GLN A 31 -1.77 -6.00 20.91
N CYS A 32 -2.44 -4.85 21.09
CA CYS A 32 -1.83 -3.55 20.91
C CYS A 32 -0.84 -3.27 22.04
N GLN A 33 0.45 -3.18 21.70
CA GLN A 33 1.53 -2.88 22.63
C GLN A 33 1.67 -1.38 22.87
N LYS A 34 1.53 -0.56 21.82
CA LYS A 34 1.68 0.91 21.88
C LYS A 34 0.73 1.61 20.94
N THR A 35 0.34 2.82 21.35
CA THR A 35 -0.39 3.78 20.49
C THR A 35 0.42 5.06 20.43
N LEU A 36 0.87 5.44 19.23
CA LEU A 36 1.63 6.64 18.97
C LEU A 36 0.67 7.76 18.54
N ILE A 37 0.69 8.87 19.27
CA ILE A 37 -0.21 10.00 19.07
C ILE A 37 0.62 11.22 18.65
N GLY A 38 0.16 11.94 17.61
CA GLY A 38 0.86 13.16 17.16
C GLY A 38 0.52 13.60 15.76
N HIS A 39 -0.09 12.74 14.91
CA HIS A 39 -0.73 13.16 13.67
C HIS A 39 -2.05 13.87 13.96
N THR A 40 -2.34 14.91 13.17
CA THR A 40 -3.57 15.71 13.32
C THR A 40 -4.66 15.35 12.30
N ASN A 41 -4.33 14.50 11.33
CA ASN A 41 -5.26 13.98 10.32
C ASN A 41 -5.00 12.48 10.07
N TRP A 42 -5.77 11.85 9.18
CA TRP A 42 -5.69 10.45 8.80
C TRP A 42 -4.26 10.03 8.44
N ILE A 43 -3.85 8.89 8.92
CA ILE A 43 -2.56 8.28 8.55
C ILE A 43 -2.79 7.39 7.33
N HIS A 44 -2.07 7.67 6.26
CA HIS A 44 -2.17 6.95 5.00
C HIS A 44 -1.23 5.76 4.92
N SER A 45 -0.02 5.90 5.48
CA SER A 45 0.99 4.84 5.47
C SER A 45 1.80 4.85 6.75
N ALA A 46 2.16 3.66 7.24
CA ALA A 46 3.08 3.45 8.34
C ALA A 46 3.91 2.20 8.07
N VAL A 47 5.24 2.30 8.20
CA VAL A 47 6.19 1.22 7.91
C VAL A 47 7.30 1.18 8.96
N PHE A 48 7.89 0.00 9.17
CA PHE A 48 9.16 -0.12 9.89
C PHE A 48 10.34 0.27 8.98
N ASN A 49 11.44 0.72 9.57
CA ASN A 49 12.71 0.74 8.89
C ASN A 49 13.36 -0.66 8.93
N CYS A 50 14.48 -0.86 8.24
CA CYS A 50 15.07 -2.18 8.02
C CYS A 50 15.62 -2.88 9.29
N ASP A 51 15.90 -2.13 10.36
CA ASP A 51 16.41 -2.65 11.64
C ASP A 51 15.31 -2.74 12.72
N ASP A 52 14.05 -2.46 12.36
CA ASP A 52 12.88 -2.44 13.23
C ASP A 52 12.99 -1.47 14.44
N GLN A 53 13.99 -0.57 14.44
CA GLN A 53 14.15 0.39 15.54
C GLN A 53 13.30 1.65 15.38
N LYS A 54 12.86 1.93 14.15
CA LYS A 54 12.05 3.10 13.83
C LYS A 54 10.79 2.72 13.07
N ILE A 55 9.75 3.51 13.28
CA ILE A 55 8.55 3.54 12.46
C ILE A 55 8.50 4.87 11.76
N VAL A 56 8.11 4.86 10.50
CA VAL A 56 7.83 6.07 9.72
C VAL A 56 6.35 6.07 9.36
N SER A 57 5.67 7.16 9.63
CA SER A 57 4.26 7.33 9.30
C SER A 57 4.02 8.62 8.54
N CYS A 58 3.01 8.65 7.68
CA CYS A 58 2.61 9.83 6.93
C CYS A 58 1.10 9.95 6.83
N GLY A 59 0.61 11.16 6.59
CA GLY A 59 -0.83 11.35 6.57
C GLY A 59 -1.33 12.60 5.87
N GLY A 60 -2.65 12.79 6.02
CA GLY A 60 -3.40 13.92 5.49
C GLY A 60 -3.12 15.25 6.18
N ASP A 61 -2.33 15.26 7.23
CA ASP A 61 -1.83 16.47 7.90
C ASP A 61 -0.58 17.05 7.23
N SER A 62 -0.18 16.48 6.08
CA SER A 62 1.01 16.89 5.32
C SER A 62 2.33 16.70 6.09
N MET A 63 2.32 15.80 7.07
CA MET A 63 3.50 15.49 7.87
C MET A 63 3.95 14.05 7.67
N VAL A 64 5.25 13.85 7.72
CA VAL A 64 5.87 12.55 7.96
C VAL A 64 6.49 12.58 9.34
N LYS A 65 6.26 11.54 10.13
CA LYS A 65 6.80 11.42 11.48
C LYS A 65 7.66 10.16 11.59
N ILE A 66 8.79 10.30 12.25
CA ILE A 66 9.72 9.22 12.56
C ILE A 66 9.65 8.96 14.06
N TRP A 67 9.35 7.73 14.43
CA TRP A 67 9.12 7.31 15.82
C TRP A 67 10.15 6.26 16.23
N ARG A 68 10.58 6.29 17.48
CA ARG A 68 11.37 5.22 18.07
C ARG A 68 10.44 4.10 18.54
N VAL A 69 10.73 2.85 18.15
CA VAL A 69 9.88 1.70 18.51
C VAL A 69 9.90 1.40 19.99
N SER A 70 11.08 1.54 20.64
CA SER A 70 11.28 1.14 22.05
C SER A 70 10.41 1.89 23.05
N ASP A 71 10.19 3.19 22.85
CA ASP A 71 9.44 4.07 23.78
C ASP A 71 8.27 4.81 23.12
N GLY A 72 8.22 4.85 21.78
CA GLY A 72 7.19 5.55 21.03
C GLY A 72 7.43 7.05 20.88
N GLU A 73 8.64 7.54 21.22
CA GLU A 73 9.00 8.95 21.05
C GLU A 73 9.02 9.35 19.57
N CYS A 74 8.44 10.52 19.26
CA CYS A 74 8.54 11.12 17.95
C CYS A 74 9.91 11.81 17.81
N LEU A 75 10.79 11.21 17.02
CA LEU A 75 12.17 11.69 16.82
C LEU A 75 12.22 12.88 15.87
N ASN A 76 11.47 12.81 14.76
CA ASN A 76 11.46 13.84 13.73
C ASN A 76 10.07 14.04 13.14
N THR A 77 9.79 15.25 12.68
CA THR A 77 8.60 15.60 11.91
C THR A 77 9.04 16.35 10.65
N LEU A 78 8.72 15.78 9.48
CA LEU A 78 9.14 16.29 8.17
C LEU A 78 7.94 16.92 7.47
N PRO A 79 7.89 18.26 7.31
CA PRO A 79 6.77 18.94 6.70
C PRO A 79 6.78 18.80 5.17
N HIS A 80 5.60 18.71 4.59
CA HIS A 80 5.34 18.70 3.15
C HIS A 80 4.33 19.80 2.80
N PRO A 81 4.33 20.30 1.56
CA PRO A 81 3.34 21.29 1.11
C PRO A 81 1.92 20.76 1.04
N ASP A 82 1.73 19.45 0.81
CA ASP A 82 0.43 18.79 0.69
C ASP A 82 0.47 17.40 1.33
N ARG A 83 -0.66 16.70 1.35
CA ARG A 83 -0.83 15.38 1.95
C ARG A 83 0.24 14.40 1.47
N VAL A 84 0.75 13.61 2.39
CA VAL A 84 1.69 12.52 2.07
C VAL A 84 0.92 11.21 2.06
N ARG A 85 0.95 10.54 0.92
CA ARG A 85 0.16 9.32 0.65
C ARG A 85 0.88 8.03 0.99
N SER A 86 2.19 8.01 0.79
CA SER A 86 2.99 6.81 0.97
C SER A 86 4.39 7.15 1.44
N VAL A 87 4.94 6.28 2.27
CA VAL A 87 6.34 6.30 2.70
C VAL A 87 6.94 4.92 2.57
N THR A 88 8.24 4.87 2.27
CA THR A 88 9.02 3.63 2.23
C THR A 88 10.44 3.90 2.66
N CYS A 89 11.05 2.96 3.39
CA CYS A 89 12.45 3.04 3.80
C CYS A 89 13.33 2.27 2.81
N SER A 90 14.54 2.78 2.57
CA SER A 90 15.51 2.05 1.77
C SER A 90 16.01 0.80 2.52
N PRO A 91 16.39 -0.27 1.81
CA PRO A 91 16.89 -1.50 2.43
C PRO A 91 18.18 -1.32 3.25
N ASP A 92 18.97 -0.30 2.93
CA ASP A 92 20.17 0.06 3.69
C ASP A 92 19.87 0.81 5.01
N GLY A 93 18.61 1.21 5.24
CA GLY A 93 18.15 1.88 6.45
C GLY A 93 18.51 3.36 6.55
N TYR A 94 19.13 3.94 5.53
CA TYR A 94 19.59 5.36 5.59
C TYR A 94 18.62 6.34 4.98
N ARG A 95 17.79 5.90 4.00
CA ARG A 95 16.94 6.80 3.24
C ARG A 95 15.47 6.49 3.47
N LEU A 96 14.69 7.55 3.43
CA LEU A 96 13.24 7.51 3.41
C LEU A 96 12.76 8.16 2.11
N ALA A 97 11.83 7.53 1.41
CA ALA A 97 11.13 8.12 0.28
C ALA A 97 9.68 8.45 0.67
N THR A 98 9.19 9.59 0.21
CA THR A 98 7.83 10.07 0.45
C THR A 98 7.13 10.44 -0.85
N ALA A 99 5.86 10.06 -1.01
CA ALA A 99 4.99 10.41 -2.11
C ALA A 99 3.90 11.37 -1.64
N SER A 100 3.70 12.48 -2.35
CA SER A 100 2.80 13.55 -1.94
C SER A 100 1.86 14.00 -3.06
N ASP A 101 0.70 14.53 -2.66
CA ASP A 101 -0.27 15.17 -3.57
C ASP A 101 0.32 16.42 -4.25
N ASP A 102 1.44 16.98 -3.73
CA ASP A 102 2.17 18.08 -4.36
C ASP A 102 2.98 17.66 -5.60
N LYS A 103 2.82 16.40 -6.09
CA LYS A 103 3.42 15.84 -7.31
C LYS A 103 4.92 15.52 -7.21
N ILE A 104 5.52 15.69 -6.04
CA ILE A 104 6.96 15.52 -5.83
C ILE A 104 7.22 14.31 -4.94
N VAL A 105 8.13 13.46 -5.38
CA VAL A 105 8.73 12.44 -4.53
C VAL A 105 9.96 13.03 -3.86
N ARG A 106 10.11 12.84 -2.54
CA ARG A 106 11.26 13.36 -1.79
C ARG A 106 12.04 12.23 -1.15
N LEU A 107 13.35 12.41 -1.09
CA LEU A 107 14.24 11.55 -0.34
C LEU A 107 14.76 12.32 0.88
N TRP A 108 14.82 11.62 2.01
CA TRP A 108 15.24 12.16 3.29
C TRP A 108 16.25 11.21 3.94
N ASP A 109 17.15 11.76 4.74
CA ASP A 109 17.94 10.96 5.68
C ASP A 109 17.07 10.60 6.89
N ILE A 110 16.89 9.30 7.15
CA ILE A 110 16.00 8.81 8.21
C ILE A 110 16.54 9.09 9.62
N ASN A 111 17.84 9.34 9.76
CA ASN A 111 18.47 9.56 11.05
C ASN A 111 18.45 11.03 11.44
N THR A 112 18.76 11.91 10.51
CA THR A 112 18.82 13.36 10.73
C THR A 112 17.50 14.06 10.44
N GLY A 113 16.65 13.50 9.54
CA GLY A 113 15.46 14.16 9.03
C GLY A 113 15.76 15.21 7.95
N GLU A 114 17.01 15.30 7.50
CA GLU A 114 17.40 16.28 6.47
C GLU A 114 16.95 15.85 5.08
N PRO A 115 16.52 16.79 4.21
CA PRO A 115 16.15 16.48 2.84
C PRO A 115 17.41 16.16 2.01
N LEU A 116 17.39 15.03 1.30
CA LEU A 116 18.48 14.61 0.41
C LEU A 116 18.24 15.02 -1.04
N SER A 117 17.02 14.80 -1.55
CA SER A 117 16.68 15.18 -2.93
C SER A 117 15.19 15.31 -3.18
N ARG A 118 14.84 15.95 -4.30
CA ARG A 118 13.49 16.07 -4.85
C ARG A 118 13.50 15.46 -6.23
N LEU A 119 12.60 14.49 -6.46
CA LEU A 119 12.45 13.82 -7.74
C LEU A 119 11.20 14.39 -8.42
N GLU A 120 11.42 15.28 -9.36
CA GLU A 120 10.36 16.01 -10.06
C GLU A 120 10.07 15.37 -11.42
N GLY A 121 8.81 15.35 -11.83
CA GLY A 121 8.41 14.80 -13.13
C GLY A 121 7.02 14.20 -13.19
N HIS A 122 6.38 13.85 -12.05
CA HIS A 122 4.95 13.56 -12.05
C HIS A 122 4.14 14.83 -12.34
N THR A 123 3.07 14.69 -13.10
CA THR A 123 2.20 15.82 -13.48
C THR A 123 0.98 15.95 -12.59
N ASP A 124 0.76 14.96 -11.70
CA ASP A 124 -0.32 14.96 -10.72
C ASP A 124 0.09 14.25 -9.43
N GLY A 125 -0.79 14.17 -8.41
CA GLY A 125 -0.50 13.61 -7.11
C GLY A 125 0.14 12.22 -7.14
N VAL A 126 1.18 12.01 -6.35
CA VAL A 126 1.88 10.72 -6.22
C VAL A 126 1.33 9.97 -5.02
N TRP A 127 0.85 8.74 -5.26
CA TRP A 127 0.12 7.99 -4.24
C TRP A 127 0.89 6.81 -3.66
N SER A 128 1.88 6.31 -4.36
CA SER A 128 2.65 5.16 -3.92
C SER A 128 4.11 5.26 -4.31
N VAL A 129 4.98 4.81 -3.43
CA VAL A 129 6.43 4.68 -3.65
C VAL A 129 6.92 3.34 -3.12
N SER A 130 7.92 2.76 -3.81
CA SER A 130 8.56 1.51 -3.42
C SER A 130 10.03 1.52 -3.81
N PHE A 131 10.93 1.23 -2.88
CA PHE A 131 12.34 0.98 -3.18
C PHE A 131 12.52 -0.40 -3.81
N SER A 132 13.49 -0.52 -4.71
CA SER A 132 14.03 -1.83 -5.10
C SER A 132 14.83 -2.44 -3.94
N SER A 133 14.92 -3.76 -3.87
CA SER A 133 15.58 -4.47 -2.78
C SER A 133 17.10 -4.21 -2.72
N ASP A 134 17.71 -3.73 -3.80
CA ASP A 134 19.11 -3.26 -3.84
C ASP A 134 19.27 -1.79 -3.42
N GLY A 135 18.16 -1.07 -3.16
CA GLY A 135 18.15 0.35 -2.79
C GLY A 135 18.61 1.31 -3.90
N GLN A 136 18.87 0.82 -5.12
CA GLN A 136 19.40 1.66 -6.20
C GLN A 136 18.31 2.34 -7.02
N LYS A 137 17.10 1.78 -7.01
CA LYS A 137 15.95 2.31 -7.74
C LYS A 137 14.78 2.60 -6.80
N LEU A 138 13.96 3.54 -7.22
CA LEU A 138 12.68 3.82 -6.61
C LEU A 138 11.62 3.79 -7.71
N ALA A 139 10.48 3.17 -7.44
CA ALA A 139 9.26 3.32 -8.23
C ALA A 139 8.34 4.32 -7.55
N SER A 140 7.70 5.19 -8.32
CA SER A 140 6.63 6.06 -7.85
C SER A 140 5.47 6.04 -8.84
N ALA A 141 4.26 6.19 -8.35
CA ALA A 141 3.06 6.14 -9.18
C ALA A 141 1.90 6.94 -8.55
N GLY A 142 0.96 7.39 -9.37
CA GLY A 142 -0.14 8.20 -8.86
C GLY A 142 -1.23 8.55 -9.86
N GLU A 143 -1.79 9.73 -9.70
CA GLU A 143 -2.95 10.24 -10.43
C GLU A 143 -2.69 10.51 -11.91
N ASP A 144 -1.45 10.79 -12.28
CA ASP A 144 -1.04 11.05 -13.66
C ASP A 144 -1.03 9.79 -14.54
N LYS A 145 -1.46 8.64 -14.01
CA LYS A 145 -1.57 7.34 -14.69
C LYS A 145 -0.24 6.79 -15.16
N THR A 146 0.86 7.24 -14.57
CA THR A 146 2.20 6.77 -14.88
C THR A 146 2.89 6.14 -13.68
N ILE A 147 3.81 5.23 -13.98
CA ILE A 147 4.79 4.74 -13.02
C ILE A 147 6.14 5.26 -13.47
N LYS A 148 6.85 5.94 -12.59
CA LYS A 148 8.20 6.43 -12.86
C LYS A 148 9.21 5.62 -12.10
N ILE A 149 10.31 5.27 -12.77
CA ILE A 149 11.44 4.58 -12.18
C ILE A 149 12.58 5.58 -12.09
N TRP A 150 13.14 5.71 -10.90
CA TRP A 150 14.20 6.65 -10.58
C TRP A 150 15.49 5.91 -10.25
N ASP A 151 16.60 6.40 -10.78
CA ASP A 151 17.96 6.06 -10.31
C ASP A 151 18.25 6.94 -9.09
N ILE A 152 18.42 6.31 -7.93
CA ILE A 152 18.55 7.04 -6.66
C ILE A 152 19.94 7.68 -6.51
N VAL A 153 20.95 7.12 -7.13
CA VAL A 153 22.31 7.67 -7.09
C VAL A 153 22.42 8.93 -7.96
N LYS A 154 21.78 8.88 -9.14
CA LYS A 154 21.81 10.00 -10.09
C LYS A 154 20.69 11.02 -9.87
N ASN A 155 19.70 10.69 -9.04
CA ASN A 155 18.47 11.47 -8.86
C ASN A 155 17.75 11.77 -10.17
N GLN A 156 17.65 10.79 -11.06
CA GLN A 156 17.08 10.94 -12.40
C GLN A 156 15.97 9.92 -12.66
N CYS A 157 14.93 10.38 -13.36
CA CYS A 157 13.92 9.47 -13.91
C CYS A 157 14.53 8.71 -15.11
N ILE A 158 14.64 7.39 -14.97
CA ILE A 158 15.21 6.51 -16.02
C ILE A 158 14.16 5.82 -16.87
N SER A 159 12.91 5.79 -16.43
CA SER A 159 11.79 5.21 -17.18
C SER A 159 10.45 5.79 -16.73
N THR A 160 9.51 5.89 -17.67
CA THR A 160 8.11 6.23 -17.43
C THR A 160 7.24 5.20 -18.12
N LEU A 161 6.48 4.42 -17.33
CA LEU A 161 5.61 3.34 -17.80
C LEU A 161 4.15 3.83 -17.79
N PRO A 162 3.41 3.73 -18.90
CA PRO A 162 2.00 4.11 -18.97
C PRO A 162 1.14 3.03 -18.32
N ALA A 163 0.57 3.32 -17.15
CA ALA A 163 -0.23 2.34 -16.40
C ALA A 163 -1.67 2.16 -16.95
N GLY A 164 -2.16 3.12 -17.73
CA GLY A 164 -3.51 3.07 -18.31
C GLY A 164 -4.61 3.67 -17.44
N GLY A 165 -4.47 3.61 -16.11
CA GLY A 165 -5.34 4.22 -15.11
C GLY A 165 -4.54 4.85 -13.98
N LYS A 166 -5.22 5.54 -13.04
CA LYS A 166 -4.60 6.06 -11.82
C LYS A 166 -4.05 4.90 -11.00
N VAL A 167 -2.84 5.04 -10.50
CA VAL A 167 -2.13 3.97 -9.77
C VAL A 167 -2.16 4.24 -8.28
N TYR A 168 -2.78 3.32 -7.54
CA TYR A 168 -2.93 3.41 -6.09
C TYR A 168 -1.78 2.76 -5.31
N ALA A 169 -1.20 1.71 -5.89
CA ALA A 169 -0.12 0.98 -5.27
C ALA A 169 0.90 0.49 -6.29
N VAL A 170 2.17 0.54 -5.92
CA VAL A 170 3.29 0.00 -6.69
C VAL A 170 4.24 -0.73 -5.75
N VAL A 171 4.77 -1.88 -6.17
CA VAL A 171 5.70 -2.68 -5.40
C VAL A 171 6.74 -3.34 -6.29
N PHE A 172 8.02 -3.30 -5.86
CA PHE A 172 9.08 -4.10 -6.47
C PHE A 172 9.10 -5.52 -5.93
N SER A 173 9.46 -6.45 -6.78
CA SER A 173 9.87 -7.80 -6.33
C SER A 173 11.27 -7.80 -5.74
N SER A 174 11.56 -8.81 -4.93
CA SER A 174 12.88 -9.00 -4.28
C SER A 174 14.06 -9.10 -5.27
N ASN A 175 13.81 -9.56 -6.50
CA ASN A 175 14.84 -9.66 -7.54
C ASN A 175 15.10 -8.36 -8.32
N CYS A 176 14.49 -7.23 -7.93
CA CYS A 176 14.57 -5.90 -8.58
C CYS A 176 14.16 -5.87 -10.07
N ARG A 177 13.62 -6.97 -10.61
CA ARG A 177 13.28 -7.07 -12.03
C ARG A 177 11.80 -6.84 -12.30
N ILE A 178 10.96 -7.37 -11.42
CA ILE A 178 9.51 -7.29 -11.56
C ILE A 178 8.98 -6.15 -10.71
N LEU A 179 8.02 -5.41 -11.27
CA LEU A 179 7.22 -4.44 -10.55
C LEU A 179 5.75 -4.80 -10.77
N ALA A 180 4.95 -4.65 -9.73
CA ALA A 180 3.50 -4.77 -9.85
C ALA A 180 2.82 -3.48 -9.45
N ASN A 181 1.68 -3.18 -10.08
CA ASN A 181 0.84 -2.06 -9.70
C ASN A 181 -0.65 -2.43 -9.67
N GLY A 182 -1.39 -1.77 -8.78
CA GLY A 182 -2.86 -1.76 -8.74
C GLY A 182 -3.40 -0.41 -9.22
N SER A 183 -4.52 -0.43 -9.97
CA SER A 183 -5.06 0.73 -10.68
C SER A 183 -6.58 0.84 -10.57
N ASP A 184 -7.11 2.04 -10.86
CA ASP A 184 -8.56 2.31 -10.99
C ASP A 184 -9.18 1.73 -12.26
N ASP A 185 -8.37 1.17 -13.16
CA ASP A 185 -8.86 0.37 -14.29
C ASP A 185 -9.26 -1.07 -13.88
N ASN A 186 -9.29 -1.36 -12.57
CA ASN A 186 -9.64 -2.63 -11.95
C ASN A 186 -8.64 -3.77 -12.25
N THR A 187 -7.45 -3.44 -12.72
CA THR A 187 -6.43 -4.44 -13.06
C THR A 187 -5.20 -4.32 -12.16
N VAL A 188 -4.49 -5.43 -12.07
CA VAL A 188 -3.11 -5.46 -11.60
C VAL A 188 -2.22 -5.71 -12.81
N LYS A 189 -1.17 -4.89 -12.98
CA LYS A 189 -0.20 -5.10 -14.05
C LYS A 189 1.14 -5.51 -13.50
N ILE A 190 1.80 -6.40 -14.21
CA ILE A 190 3.14 -6.90 -13.91
C ILE A 190 4.08 -6.43 -15.01
N TRP A 191 5.17 -5.77 -14.62
CA TRP A 191 6.14 -5.14 -15.52
C TRP A 191 7.53 -5.75 -15.37
N ASP A 192 8.23 -5.91 -16.48
CA ASP A 192 9.68 -6.09 -16.50
C ASP A 192 10.34 -4.70 -16.60
N ILE A 193 11.09 -4.34 -15.56
CA ILE A 193 11.69 -3.00 -15.46
C ILE A 193 12.84 -2.81 -16.43
N TYR A 194 13.60 -3.87 -16.75
CA TYR A 194 14.70 -3.78 -17.69
C TYR A 194 14.24 -3.69 -19.15
N GLN A 195 13.16 -4.42 -19.49
CA GLN A 195 12.55 -4.35 -20.81
C GLN A 195 11.56 -3.19 -20.94
N GLN A 196 11.20 -2.53 -19.84
CA GLN A 196 10.18 -1.48 -19.77
C GLN A 196 8.84 -1.91 -20.40
N LYS A 197 8.48 -3.17 -20.18
CA LYS A 197 7.32 -3.80 -20.82
C LYS A 197 6.34 -4.36 -19.79
N CYS A 198 5.04 -4.15 -20.05
CA CYS A 198 4.00 -4.85 -19.33
C CYS A 198 4.01 -6.32 -19.78
N LEU A 199 4.32 -7.22 -18.83
CA LEU A 199 4.34 -8.67 -19.07
C LEU A 199 2.95 -9.25 -19.00
N LYS A 200 2.13 -8.79 -18.03
CA LYS A 200 0.78 -9.30 -17.79
C LYS A 200 -0.15 -8.22 -17.27
N THR A 201 -1.42 -8.37 -17.62
CA THR A 201 -2.54 -7.63 -17.03
C THR A 201 -3.46 -8.67 -16.40
N LEU A 202 -3.55 -8.65 -15.07
CA LEU A 202 -4.38 -9.56 -14.29
C LEU A 202 -5.75 -8.93 -14.13
N THR A 203 -6.75 -9.62 -14.63
CA THR A 203 -8.15 -9.18 -14.61
C THR A 203 -8.97 -10.04 -13.65
N GLY A 204 -10.04 -9.47 -13.09
CA GLY A 204 -10.95 -10.21 -12.21
C GLY A 204 -11.48 -9.36 -11.08
N HIS A 205 -10.74 -8.37 -10.59
CA HIS A 205 -11.29 -7.36 -9.70
C HIS A 205 -12.38 -6.55 -10.42
N THR A 206 -13.42 -6.18 -9.68
CA THR A 206 -14.59 -5.46 -10.24
C THR A 206 -14.60 -3.98 -9.90
N ARG A 207 -13.65 -3.53 -9.06
CA ARG A 207 -13.46 -2.14 -8.64
C ARG A 207 -11.97 -1.82 -8.54
N THR A 208 -11.66 -0.58 -8.15
CA THR A 208 -10.30 -0.06 -7.97
C THR A 208 -9.42 -0.96 -7.12
N VAL A 209 -8.23 -1.32 -7.63
CA VAL A 209 -7.21 -2.06 -6.88
C VAL A 209 -6.41 -1.07 -6.02
N LEU A 210 -6.57 -1.18 -4.71
CA LEU A 210 -6.02 -0.22 -3.74
C LEU A 210 -4.63 -0.58 -3.23
N SER A 211 -4.30 -1.87 -3.16
CA SER A 211 -3.00 -2.32 -2.65
C SER A 211 -2.52 -3.58 -3.35
N VAL A 212 -1.22 -3.70 -3.49
CA VAL A 212 -0.54 -4.88 -4.01
C VAL A 212 0.67 -5.22 -3.14
N ALA A 213 0.95 -6.51 -2.98
CA ALA A 213 2.12 -7.02 -2.28
C ALA A 213 2.66 -8.24 -3.01
N ILE A 214 3.99 -8.39 -3.03
CA ILE A 214 4.68 -9.56 -3.63
C ILE A 214 5.34 -10.34 -2.51
N SER A 215 5.22 -11.66 -2.57
CA SER A 215 5.91 -12.56 -1.64
C SER A 215 7.44 -12.45 -1.76
N PRO A 216 8.20 -12.71 -0.69
CA PRO A 216 9.66 -12.57 -0.72
C PRO A 216 10.35 -13.45 -1.78
N ASP A 217 9.78 -14.60 -2.12
CA ASP A 217 10.27 -15.49 -3.19
C ASP A 217 9.90 -15.01 -4.60
N GLY A 218 9.09 -13.95 -4.72
CA GLY A 218 8.65 -13.37 -5.99
C GLY A 218 7.66 -14.24 -6.78
N GLN A 219 7.05 -15.27 -6.16
CA GLN A 219 6.17 -16.21 -6.85
C GLN A 219 4.70 -15.79 -6.78
N ILE A 220 4.30 -15.18 -5.66
CA ILE A 220 2.92 -14.85 -5.33
C ILE A 220 2.74 -13.35 -5.26
N LEU A 221 1.62 -12.88 -5.78
CA LEU A 221 1.16 -11.51 -5.63
C LEU A 221 -0.21 -11.54 -4.94
N ALA A 222 -0.39 -10.69 -3.95
CA ALA A 222 -1.67 -10.38 -3.34
C ALA A 222 -2.15 -9.01 -3.80
N SER A 223 -3.43 -8.88 -4.10
CA SER A 223 -4.06 -7.59 -4.40
C SER A 223 -5.36 -7.42 -3.65
N SER A 224 -5.60 -6.24 -3.10
CA SER A 224 -6.86 -5.87 -2.46
C SER A 224 -7.53 -4.72 -3.20
N ASN A 225 -8.85 -4.69 -3.17
CA ASN A 225 -9.61 -3.69 -3.86
C ASN A 225 -10.89 -3.27 -3.11
N GLU A 226 -11.64 -2.33 -3.71
CA GLU A 226 -12.91 -1.82 -3.17
C GLU A 226 -14.09 -2.81 -3.32
N ASP A 227 -13.91 -3.98 -3.98
CA ASP A 227 -14.93 -5.03 -4.07
C ASP A 227 -14.95 -5.95 -2.83
N GLU A 228 -14.20 -5.56 -1.78
CA GLU A 228 -14.08 -6.28 -0.51
C GLU A 228 -13.39 -7.65 -0.65
N THR A 229 -12.66 -7.88 -1.75
CA THR A 229 -11.90 -9.10 -1.96
C THR A 229 -10.40 -8.87 -1.90
N ILE A 230 -9.67 -9.92 -1.51
CA ILE A 230 -8.23 -10.05 -1.72
C ILE A 230 -8.03 -11.21 -2.70
N ARG A 231 -7.27 -10.96 -3.76
CA ARG A 231 -6.93 -12.00 -4.73
C ARG A 231 -5.46 -12.35 -4.62
N ILE A 232 -5.20 -13.64 -4.73
CA ILE A 232 -3.85 -14.22 -4.71
C ILE A 232 -3.56 -14.73 -6.11
N TRP A 233 -2.44 -14.30 -6.68
CA TRP A 233 -2.07 -14.56 -8.05
C TRP A 233 -0.70 -15.25 -8.14
N ASN A 234 -0.55 -16.16 -9.07
CA ASN A 234 0.77 -16.64 -9.47
C ASN A 234 1.39 -15.63 -10.45
N ILE A 235 2.54 -15.07 -10.10
CA ILE A 235 3.21 -14.04 -10.92
C ILE A 235 3.64 -14.60 -12.29
N ASN A 236 4.11 -15.85 -12.32
CA ASN A 236 4.64 -16.45 -13.53
C ASN A 236 3.55 -16.85 -14.55
N THR A 237 2.42 -17.40 -14.08
CA THR A 237 1.31 -17.81 -14.95
C THR A 237 0.29 -16.69 -15.16
N GLY A 238 0.11 -15.82 -14.16
CA GLY A 238 -0.95 -14.79 -14.12
C GLY A 238 -2.29 -15.34 -13.65
N GLU A 239 -2.36 -16.59 -13.21
CA GLU A 239 -3.59 -17.23 -12.73
C GLU A 239 -3.97 -16.72 -11.34
N CYS A 240 -5.27 -16.51 -11.12
CA CYS A 240 -5.82 -16.27 -9.80
C CYS A 240 -5.92 -17.60 -9.06
N LEU A 241 -5.06 -17.78 -8.06
CA LEU A 241 -5.01 -18.99 -7.24
C LEU A 241 -6.12 -19.05 -6.21
N MET A 242 -6.48 -17.88 -5.64
CA MET A 242 -7.46 -17.78 -4.57
C MET A 242 -8.10 -16.40 -4.54
N THR A 243 -9.38 -16.36 -4.16
CA THR A 243 -10.09 -15.14 -3.82
C THR A 243 -10.56 -15.23 -2.38
N LEU A 244 -10.07 -14.33 -1.53
CA LEU A 244 -10.47 -14.20 -0.13
C LEU A 244 -11.46 -13.05 -0.02
N ARG A 245 -12.50 -13.22 0.78
CA ARG A 245 -13.43 -12.14 1.16
C ARG A 245 -13.86 -12.31 2.60
N ILE A 246 -14.23 -11.22 3.23
CA ILE A 246 -14.86 -11.26 4.54
C ILE A 246 -16.28 -11.81 4.34
N PRO A 247 -16.71 -12.83 5.10
CA PRO A 247 -18.08 -13.31 5.07
C PRO A 247 -19.06 -12.15 5.33
N ARG A 248 -20.09 -12.04 4.52
CA ARG A 248 -21.13 -11.03 4.76
C ARG A 248 -21.91 -11.37 6.02
N PRO A 249 -22.47 -10.38 6.73
CA PRO A 249 -23.15 -10.60 8.01
C PRO A 249 -24.23 -11.67 7.99
N TYR A 250 -24.87 -11.87 6.84
CA TYR A 250 -25.94 -12.86 6.65
C TYR A 250 -25.59 -13.90 5.58
N GLU A 251 -24.28 -14.14 5.35
CA GLU A 251 -23.83 -15.11 4.34
C GLU A 251 -24.32 -16.52 4.67
N GLY A 252 -25.04 -17.12 3.71
CA GLY A 252 -25.63 -18.45 3.89
C GLY A 252 -26.91 -18.47 4.72
N MET A 253 -27.37 -17.33 5.26
CA MET A 253 -28.69 -17.28 5.92
C MET A 253 -29.78 -17.54 4.90
N ASN A 254 -30.52 -18.64 5.08
CA ASN A 254 -31.66 -18.97 4.21
C ASN A 254 -32.89 -18.15 4.63
N ILE A 255 -33.37 -17.32 3.71
CA ILE A 255 -34.59 -16.53 3.89
C ILE A 255 -35.79 -17.05 3.04
N THR A 256 -35.68 -18.27 2.52
CA THR A 256 -36.77 -18.96 1.83
C THR A 256 -37.93 -19.15 2.81
N GLU A 257 -39.12 -18.85 2.39
CA GLU A 257 -40.34 -18.98 3.21
C GLU A 257 -40.41 -18.07 4.47
N VAL A 258 -39.44 -17.14 4.67
CA VAL A 258 -39.55 -16.21 5.77
C VAL A 258 -40.68 -15.23 5.52
N THR A 259 -41.70 -15.24 6.42
CA THR A 259 -42.87 -14.38 6.37
C THR A 259 -42.61 -13.06 7.11
N GLY A 260 -43.31 -11.98 6.70
CA GLY A 260 -43.22 -10.67 7.37
C GLY A 260 -42.08 -9.77 6.88
N LEU A 261 -41.27 -10.20 5.92
CA LEU A 261 -40.31 -9.34 5.26
C LEU A 261 -40.91 -8.69 4.02
N THR A 262 -40.69 -7.38 3.86
CA THR A 262 -41.00 -6.69 2.60
C THR A 262 -39.99 -7.08 1.52
N ASP A 263 -40.32 -6.85 0.24
CA ASP A 263 -39.39 -7.10 -0.87
C ASP A 263 -38.09 -6.28 -0.76
N GLU A 264 -38.19 -5.07 -0.23
CA GLU A 264 -37.05 -4.21 0.04
C GLU A 264 -36.13 -4.81 1.12
N GLN A 265 -36.71 -5.33 2.21
CA GLN A 265 -35.99 -6.00 3.29
C GLN A 265 -35.32 -7.29 2.81
N LYS A 266 -36.02 -8.10 1.99
CA LYS A 266 -35.46 -9.29 1.36
C LYS A 266 -34.27 -8.91 0.46
N THR A 267 -34.43 -7.87 -0.35
CA THR A 267 -33.36 -7.37 -1.23
C THR A 267 -32.15 -6.92 -0.41
N ALA A 268 -32.36 -6.18 0.68
CA ALA A 268 -31.30 -5.74 1.57
C ALA A 268 -30.56 -6.94 2.21
N LEU A 269 -31.28 -7.95 2.68
CA LEU A 269 -30.69 -9.17 3.25
C LEU A 269 -29.88 -9.97 2.21
N LYS A 270 -30.36 -10.05 0.96
CA LYS A 270 -29.62 -10.69 -0.14
C LYS A 270 -28.32 -9.94 -0.46
N VAL A 271 -28.34 -8.60 -0.44
CA VAL A 271 -27.11 -7.79 -0.59
C VAL A 271 -26.11 -8.08 0.53
N LEU A 272 -26.59 -8.35 1.73
CA LEU A 272 -25.79 -8.72 2.91
C LEU A 272 -25.42 -10.21 2.97
N GLY A 273 -25.75 -11.00 1.94
CA GLY A 273 -25.30 -12.38 1.78
C GLY A 273 -26.35 -13.46 2.05
N ALA A 274 -27.59 -13.10 2.40
CA ALA A 274 -28.66 -14.08 2.54
C ALA A 274 -29.02 -14.71 1.19
N VAL A 275 -29.48 -15.96 1.23
CA VAL A 275 -29.88 -16.73 0.07
C VAL A 275 -31.39 -17.06 0.13
N GLU A 276 -32.03 -17.10 -1.02
CA GLU A 276 -33.36 -17.58 -1.18
C GLU A 276 -33.29 -18.74 -2.17
N CYS A 277 -33.59 -19.96 -1.69
CA CYS A 277 -33.59 -21.15 -2.51
C CYS A 277 -34.94 -21.25 -3.23
N ASN A 278 -34.93 -21.53 -4.52
CA ASN A 278 -36.10 -21.77 -5.33
C ASN A 278 -36.67 -23.17 -5.06
#